data_3caa32984a784bb01fb4f1e6b0f68728
#
_entry.id   3caa32984a784bb01fb4f1e6b0f68728
#
_cell.length_a   1.000
_cell.length_b   1.000
_cell.length_c   1.000
_cell.angle_alpha   90.00
_cell.angle_beta   90.00
_cell.angle_gamma   90.00
#
_symmetry.space_group_name_H-M   'P 1'
#
loop_
_entity.id
_entity.type
_entity.pdbx_description
1 polymer ?
#
loop_
_entity_poly.entity_id
_entity_poly.type
_entity_poly.pdbx_seq_one_letter_code
_entity_poly.pdbx_strand_id
1 'polypeptide(L)' 'MSITVTRLAREFLYNGVTLPDPGPTFSPEEVRDIYSGQYPELTTASVDGPDVSGDVASYKFVRAAGAKGAYA' A
#
# COMPACT_ATOMS: atom_id res chain seq x y z
N MET A 1 25.86 -2.90 21.64
CA MET A 1 25.89 -2.97 20.30
C MET A 1 24.77 -2.24 19.75
N SER A 2 25.02 -1.58 18.79
CA SER A 2 24.00 -0.87 18.24
C SER A 2 23.41 -1.68 17.20
N ILE A 3 22.21 -1.92 17.31
CA ILE A 3 21.50 -2.49 16.28
C ILE A 3 21.05 -1.40 15.40
N THR A 4 21.58 -1.39 14.28
CA THR A 4 21.07 -0.49 13.31
C THR A 4 19.88 -1.14 12.71
N VAL A 5 18.76 -0.77 13.21
CA VAL A 5 17.54 -1.21 12.59
C VAL A 5 17.26 -0.24 11.50
N THR A 6 17.54 -0.65 10.32
CA THR A 6 17.21 0.17 9.19
C THR A 6 15.77 -0.04 8.87
N ARG A 7 14.97 0.93 9.20
CA ARG A 7 13.59 0.88 8.82
C ARG A 7 13.45 1.53 7.48
N LEU A 8 12.88 0.80 6.57
CA LEU A 8 12.57 1.39 5.29
C LEU A 8 11.40 2.31 5.46
N ALA A 9 11.50 3.47 4.88
CA ALA A 9 10.33 4.32 4.76
C ALA A 9 9.36 3.64 3.83
N ARG A 10 8.10 3.78 4.10
CA ARG A 10 7.09 3.17 3.25
C ARG A 10 6.31 4.26 2.55
N GLU A 11 5.97 4.00 1.33
CA GLU A 11 5.02 4.85 0.63
C GLU A 11 3.99 3.98 -0.03
N PHE A 12 2.81 4.51 -0.16
CA PHE A 12 1.70 3.78 -0.73
C PHE A 12 1.20 4.58 -1.91
N LEU A 13 1.06 3.90 -3.03
CA LEU A 13 0.68 4.54 -4.27
C LEU A 13 -0.69 4.05 -4.68
N TYR A 14 -1.52 4.98 -5.09
CA TYR A 14 -2.83 4.64 -5.56
C TYR A 14 -3.21 5.60 -6.68
N ASN A 15 -3.45 5.06 -7.86
CA ASN A 15 -3.94 5.83 -8.99
C ASN A 15 -3.05 7.05 -9.27
N GLY A 16 -1.73 6.85 -9.16
CA GLY A 16 -0.78 7.92 -9.40
C GLY A 16 -0.58 8.88 -8.26
N VAL A 17 -1.25 8.66 -7.14
CA VAL A 17 -1.12 9.51 -5.97
C VAL A 17 -0.31 8.79 -4.91
N THR A 18 0.61 9.50 -4.30
CA THR A 18 1.38 8.94 -3.20
C THR A 18 0.65 9.24 -1.90
N LEU A 19 0.32 8.17 -1.18
CA LEU A 19 -0.36 8.30 0.11
C LEU A 19 0.65 8.13 1.21
N PRO A 20 0.68 9.03 2.19
CA PRO A 20 1.64 8.89 3.28
C PRO A 20 1.35 7.69 4.15
N ASP A 21 2.40 7.18 4.78
CA ASP A 21 2.30 6.05 5.69
C ASP A 21 1.64 6.52 6.98
N PRO A 22 0.49 5.97 7.35
CA PRO A 22 -0.18 6.42 8.57
C PRO A 22 0.50 5.92 9.84
N GLY A 23 1.39 4.93 9.72
CA GLY A 23 2.12 4.44 10.86
C GLY A 23 2.81 3.14 10.53
N PRO A 24 4.04 2.96 10.98
CA PRO A 24 4.80 1.77 10.59
C PRO A 24 4.31 0.49 11.24
N THR A 25 3.42 0.59 12.22
CA THR A 25 2.89 -0.60 12.86
C THR A 25 1.70 -1.18 12.12
N PHE A 26 1.15 -0.44 11.14
CA PHE A 26 0.04 -0.96 10.36
C PHE A 26 0.56 -1.82 9.24
N SER A 27 -0.08 -2.96 9.02
CA SER A 27 0.25 -3.76 7.86
C SER A 27 -0.24 -3.05 6.59
N PRO A 28 0.28 -3.42 5.43
CA PRO A 28 -0.19 -2.80 4.20
C PRO A 28 -1.69 -2.96 3.99
N GLU A 29 -2.25 -4.09 4.40
CA GLU A 29 -3.68 -4.29 4.30
C GLU A 29 -4.44 -3.36 5.23
N GLU A 30 -3.88 -3.13 6.41
CA GLU A 30 -4.51 -2.19 7.34
C GLU A 30 -4.44 -0.76 6.81
N VAL A 31 -3.32 -0.42 6.15
CA VAL A 31 -3.21 0.88 5.53
C VAL A 31 -4.27 1.03 4.43
N ARG A 32 -4.46 -0.01 3.63
CA ARG A 32 -5.51 0.01 2.62
C ARG A 32 -6.87 0.26 3.26
N ASP A 33 -7.15 -0.41 4.37
CA ASP A 33 -8.43 -0.24 5.05
C ASP A 33 -8.58 1.18 5.58
N ILE A 34 -7.51 1.76 6.10
CA ILE A 34 -7.54 3.13 6.59
C ILE A 34 -7.91 4.08 5.45
N TYR A 35 -7.26 3.91 4.31
CA TYR A 35 -7.52 4.79 3.19
C TYR A 35 -8.82 4.49 2.47
N SER A 36 -9.42 3.33 2.74
CA SER A 36 -10.71 3.02 2.14
C SER A 36 -11.81 3.95 2.63
N GLY A 37 -11.60 4.58 3.77
CA GLY A 37 -12.54 5.58 4.23
C GLY A 37 -12.54 6.81 3.34
N GLN A 38 -11.42 7.09 2.69
CA GLN A 38 -11.28 8.22 1.79
C GLN A 38 -11.48 7.80 0.34
N TYR A 39 -11.08 6.58 0.02
CA TYR A 39 -11.20 6.01 -1.33
C TYR A 39 -11.94 4.69 -1.18
N PRO A 40 -13.27 4.72 -1.25
CA PRO A 40 -14.05 3.50 -0.97
C PRO A 40 -13.72 2.33 -1.86
N GLU A 41 -13.23 2.56 -3.04
CA GLU A 41 -12.86 1.47 -3.95
C GLU A 41 -11.68 0.68 -3.42
N LEU A 42 -10.94 1.20 -2.45
CA LEU A 42 -9.83 0.46 -1.87
C LEU A 42 -10.29 -0.71 -1.02
N THR A 43 -11.55 -0.75 -0.66
CA THR A 43 -12.07 -1.83 0.13
C THR A 43 -11.80 -3.19 -0.51
N THR A 44 -11.81 -3.23 -1.83
CA THR A 44 -11.57 -4.48 -2.56
C THR A 44 -10.26 -4.47 -3.32
N ALA A 45 -9.42 -3.47 -3.09
CA ALA A 45 -8.16 -3.39 -3.81
C ALA A 45 -7.17 -4.41 -3.29
N SER A 46 -6.28 -4.82 -4.17
CA SER A 46 -5.16 -5.68 -3.79
C SER A 46 -3.97 -4.82 -3.42
N VAL A 47 -3.13 -5.34 -2.55
CA VAL A 47 -1.89 -4.68 -2.19
C VAL A 47 -0.77 -5.36 -2.96
N ASP A 48 -0.05 -4.56 -3.73
CA ASP A 48 1.04 -5.04 -4.55
C ASP A 48 2.35 -4.50 -3.99
N GLY A 49 3.39 -5.30 -3.98
CA GLY A 49 4.67 -4.90 -3.47
C GLY A 49 5.07 -5.70 -2.25
N PRO A 50 6.10 -5.27 -1.53
CA PRO A 50 6.78 -3.97 -1.73
C PRO A 50 7.80 -4.00 -2.85
N ASP A 51 7.96 -2.86 -3.48
CA ASP A 51 9.03 -2.65 -4.43
C ASP A 51 10.06 -1.78 -3.70
N VAL A 52 11.18 -2.37 -3.34
CA VAL A 52 12.15 -1.68 -2.50
C VAL A 52 13.17 -1.01 -3.39
N SER A 53 13.32 0.27 -3.18
CA SER A 53 14.30 1.06 -3.91
C SER A 53 15.01 1.95 -2.92
N GLY A 54 16.31 1.73 -2.73
CA GLY A 54 17.04 2.46 -1.72
C GLY A 54 16.47 2.18 -0.34
N ASP A 55 16.06 3.22 0.32
CA ASP A 55 15.52 3.12 1.67
C ASP A 55 14.00 3.18 1.68
N VAL A 56 13.36 3.00 0.54
CA VAL A 56 11.93 3.16 0.44
C VAL A 56 11.31 1.86 -0.04
N ALA A 57 10.31 1.41 0.68
CA ALA A 57 9.49 0.27 0.25
C ALA A 57 8.18 0.83 -0.28
N SER A 58 7.94 0.62 -1.54
CA SER A 58 6.74 1.15 -2.19
C SER A 58 5.71 0.07 -2.34
N TYR A 59 4.53 0.35 -1.89
CA TYR A 59 3.39 -0.53 -2.04
C TYR A 59 2.40 0.15 -2.97
N LYS A 60 1.68 -0.64 -3.72
CA LYS A 60 0.71 -0.10 -4.64
C LYS A 60 -0.64 -0.75 -4.37
N PHE A 61 -1.66 0.07 -4.31
CA PHE A 61 -3.02 -0.44 -4.20
C PHE A 61 -3.57 -0.54 -5.61
N VAL A 62 -3.96 -1.74 -5.97
CA VAL A 62 -4.46 -2.02 -7.31
C VAL A 62 -5.92 -2.37 -7.20
N ARG A 63 -6.74 -1.60 -7.89
CA ARG A 63 -8.16 -1.89 -7.88
C ARG A 63 -8.40 -3.23 -8.55
N ALA A 64 -9.35 -3.93 -7.99
CA ALA A 64 -9.75 -5.18 -8.59
C ALA A 64 -10.52 -4.84 -9.85
N ALA A 65 -9.80 -4.78 -10.92
CA ALA A 65 -10.43 -4.39 -12.13
C ALA A 65 -11.29 -5.50 -12.58
N GLY A 66 -12.37 -5.27 -12.49
CA GLY A 66 -13.17 -6.14 -13.00
C GLY A 66 -12.86 -7.49 -12.79
N ALA A 67 -12.53 -7.35 -12.25
CA ALA A 67 -12.47 -8.47 -12.41
C ALA A 67 -13.66 -8.86 -13.09
N LYS A 68 -13.62 -8.12 -13.34
CA LYS A 68 -14.21 -8.23 -13.92
C LYS A 68 -14.33 -8.89 -14.56
N GLY A 69 -14.11 -8.94 -14.38
CA GLY A 69 -14.13 -9.46 -14.86
C GLY A 69 -14.07 -10.22 -15.30
N ALA A 70 -13.85 -10.32 -15.12
CA ALA A 70 -13.65 -11.05 -15.60
C ALA A 70 -14.45 -12.01 -15.83
N TYR A 71 -14.89 -11.96 -15.53
CA TYR A 71 -15.47 -12.59 -15.68
C TYR A 71 -16.11 -12.72 -16.30
N ALA A 72 -15.92 -12.50 -16.53
CA ALA A 72 -16.40 -12.48 -16.94
C ALA A 72 -16.91 -12.82 -17.19
#